data_a37e9ae5ec0e56feee5718c0080b3519
#
_entry.id   a37e9ae5ec0e56feee5718c0080b3519
#
_cell.length_a   1.000
_cell.length_b   1.000
_cell.length_c   1.000
_cell.angle_alpha   90.00
_cell.angle_beta   90.00
_cell.angle_gamma   90.00
#
_symmetry.space_group_name_H-M   'P 1'
#
loop_
_entity.id
_entity.type
_entity.pdbx_description
1 polymer ?
#
loop_
_entity_poly.entity_id
_entity_poly.type
_entity_poly.pdbx_seq_one_letter_code
_entity_poly.pdbx_strand_id
1 'polypeptide(L)'
;MIRIGIVGYGNLAKGVECAVRQSEDMSLCAVFTRRDPKAVQIKTENVPVLPMDQVDAWVDKIDVMILCGGSATDLPVMTPAMAAKFNVVDSFDNHAAIPNHFANVDAAARESGRIAFISVGWDPGLFSLNRLYAAAILPAGQDYTFWGKGVSQGHSDAVRRIPGVIDCRQYTIPVEAALDRVRNGENPDLTAREKHKRYCYVVAQEGADKAAIEKAIKEMPNYFAPYDTTVEFISMDEMKKNHSGLPHGGSVIRSGTTGWSGENKQTIEYKLTLDSNPQFTSSVLVACARAHV
;
A
#
# COMPACT_ATOMS: atom_id res chain seq x y z
N MET A 1 -13.13 9.17 -23.15
CA MET A 1 -11.99 9.49 -22.24
C MET A 1 -12.54 9.48 -20.83
N ILE A 2 -11.99 8.65 -19.94
CA ILE A 2 -12.44 8.48 -18.56
C ILE A 2 -11.99 9.69 -17.74
N ARG A 3 -12.93 10.36 -17.10
CA ARG A 3 -12.71 11.59 -16.34
C ARG A 3 -12.36 11.25 -14.89
N ILE A 4 -11.11 11.51 -14.49
CA ILE A 4 -10.58 11.16 -13.17
C ILE A 4 -10.54 12.37 -12.26
N GLY A 5 -11.04 12.20 -11.02
CA GLY A 5 -10.83 13.10 -9.90
C GLY A 5 -9.87 12.49 -8.89
N ILE A 6 -9.11 13.30 -8.17
CA ILE A 6 -8.21 12.87 -7.10
C ILE A 6 -8.61 13.57 -5.80
N VAL A 7 -8.72 12.81 -4.69
CA VAL A 7 -8.86 13.36 -3.34
C VAL A 7 -7.58 13.16 -2.55
N GLY A 8 -7.04 14.27 -2.03
CA GLY A 8 -5.73 14.32 -1.38
C GLY A 8 -4.60 14.52 -2.39
N TYR A 9 -3.46 15.10 -1.95
CA TYR A 9 -2.32 15.29 -2.84
C TYR A 9 -0.99 15.08 -2.09
N GLY A 10 -0.72 13.82 -1.78
CA GLY A 10 0.53 13.30 -1.23
C GLY A 10 1.35 12.54 -2.28
N ASN A 11 2.28 11.69 -1.84
CA ASN A 11 3.13 10.91 -2.76
C ASN A 11 2.31 9.96 -3.66
N LEU A 12 1.26 9.34 -3.12
CA LEU A 12 0.36 8.48 -3.88
C LEU A 12 -0.35 9.27 -4.99
N ALA A 13 -0.94 10.41 -4.66
CA ALA A 13 -1.68 11.23 -5.62
C ALA A 13 -0.78 11.80 -6.73
N LYS A 14 0.47 12.16 -6.41
CA LYS A 14 1.46 12.54 -7.43
C LYS A 14 1.75 11.40 -8.41
N GLY A 15 1.76 10.18 -7.91
CA GLY A 15 1.87 8.99 -8.76
C GLY A 15 0.62 8.77 -9.60
N VAL A 16 -0.60 8.96 -9.04
CA VAL A 16 -1.87 8.86 -9.78
C VAL A 16 -1.92 9.90 -10.90
N GLU A 17 -1.56 11.15 -10.63
CA GLU A 17 -1.46 12.19 -11.66
C GLU A 17 -0.51 11.76 -12.80
N CYS A 18 0.67 11.23 -12.45
CA CYS A 18 1.63 10.73 -13.42
C CYS A 18 1.06 9.58 -14.27
N ALA A 19 0.43 8.59 -13.63
CA ALA A 19 -0.14 7.42 -14.29
C ALA A 19 -1.32 7.79 -15.21
N VAL A 20 -2.18 8.72 -14.79
CA VAL A 20 -3.26 9.24 -15.63
C VAL A 20 -2.69 9.95 -16.88
N ARG A 21 -1.65 10.76 -16.74
CA ARG A 21 -0.98 11.39 -17.89
C ARG A 21 -0.37 10.40 -18.89
N GLN A 22 -0.01 9.21 -18.44
CA GLN A 22 0.52 8.14 -19.29
C GLN A 22 -0.59 7.28 -19.92
N SER A 23 -1.85 7.54 -19.61
CA SER A 23 -3.01 6.79 -20.06
C SER A 23 -3.78 7.60 -21.12
N GLU A 24 -3.76 7.16 -22.38
CA GLU A 24 -4.40 7.86 -23.51
C GLU A 24 -5.94 7.91 -23.41
N ASP A 25 -6.52 6.98 -22.66
CA ASP A 25 -7.96 6.82 -22.44
C ASP A 25 -8.51 7.60 -21.23
N MET A 26 -7.64 8.33 -20.49
CA MET A 26 -7.99 9.02 -19.26
C MET A 26 -7.62 10.49 -19.27
N SER A 27 -8.33 11.30 -18.48
CA SER A 27 -8.01 12.70 -18.23
C SER A 27 -8.19 13.05 -16.74
N LEU A 28 -7.24 13.78 -16.17
CA LEU A 28 -7.40 14.37 -14.85
C LEU A 28 -8.27 15.62 -14.94
N CYS A 29 -9.38 15.65 -14.20
CA CYS A 29 -10.36 16.74 -14.26
C CYS A 29 -10.24 17.71 -13.07
N ALA A 30 -9.96 17.19 -11.87
CA ALA A 30 -9.80 18.01 -10.67
C ALA A 30 -9.00 17.28 -9.59
N VAL A 31 -8.37 18.06 -8.71
CA VAL A 31 -7.75 17.57 -7.47
C VAL A 31 -8.42 18.27 -6.29
N PHE A 32 -8.91 17.49 -5.33
CA PHE A 32 -9.54 18.00 -4.10
C PHE A 32 -8.62 17.83 -2.91
N THR A 33 -8.55 18.87 -2.07
CA THR A 33 -7.64 18.89 -0.92
C THR A 33 -8.26 19.53 0.32
N ARG A 34 -7.85 19.05 1.50
CA ARG A 34 -8.18 19.70 2.79
C ARG A 34 -7.19 20.82 3.16
N ARG A 35 -6.04 20.83 2.48
CA ARG A 35 -5.05 21.92 2.63
C ARG A 35 -5.50 23.13 1.82
N ASP A 36 -4.85 24.27 2.03
CA ASP A 36 -5.04 25.41 1.13
C ASP A 36 -4.72 24.97 -0.31
N PRO A 37 -5.69 25.07 -1.24
CA PRO A 37 -5.47 24.70 -2.64
C PRO A 37 -4.29 25.42 -3.29
N LYS A 38 -4.01 26.66 -2.89
CA LYS A 38 -2.87 27.46 -3.40
C LYS A 38 -1.51 26.88 -2.98
N ALA A 39 -1.47 26.13 -1.89
CA ALA A 39 -0.25 25.46 -1.42
C ALA A 39 0.01 24.10 -2.13
N VAL A 40 -0.92 23.63 -2.96
CA VAL A 40 -0.81 22.36 -3.68
C VAL A 40 -0.40 22.62 -5.12
N GLN A 41 0.77 22.16 -5.49
CA GLN A 41 1.30 22.29 -6.85
C GLN A 41 1.19 20.96 -7.59
N ILE A 42 0.32 20.90 -8.59
CA ILE A 42 0.18 19.80 -9.54
C ILE A 42 1.01 20.06 -10.80
N LYS A 43 1.28 19.01 -11.60
CA LYS A 43 2.06 19.11 -12.83
C LYS A 43 1.19 19.13 -14.10
N THR A 44 -0.07 18.73 -13.99
CA THR A 44 -1.00 18.73 -15.13
C THR A 44 -1.59 20.13 -15.28
N GLU A 45 -1.38 20.72 -16.46
CA GLU A 45 -1.87 22.06 -16.78
C GLU A 45 -3.40 22.08 -16.92
N ASN A 46 -4.00 23.23 -16.63
CA ASN A 46 -5.44 23.50 -16.78
C ASN A 46 -6.36 22.62 -15.93
N VAL A 47 -5.83 21.97 -14.88
CA VAL A 47 -6.60 21.20 -13.91
C VAL A 47 -6.73 21.99 -12.62
N PRO A 48 -7.95 22.25 -12.12
CA PRO A 48 -8.13 22.99 -10.88
C PRO A 48 -7.75 22.14 -9.66
N VAL A 49 -7.15 22.79 -8.67
CA VAL A 49 -7.02 22.30 -7.31
C VAL A 49 -8.09 22.99 -6.46
N LEU A 50 -8.95 22.24 -5.82
CA LEU A 50 -10.15 22.69 -5.18
C LEU A 50 -10.22 22.28 -3.71
N PRO A 51 -10.88 23.04 -2.84
CA PRO A 51 -11.17 22.60 -1.49
C PRO A 51 -12.26 21.52 -1.49
N MET A 52 -12.31 20.70 -0.43
CA MET A 52 -13.21 19.56 -0.32
C MET A 52 -14.71 19.92 -0.34
N ASP A 53 -15.08 21.11 0.08
CA ASP A 53 -16.47 21.59 0.08
C ASP A 53 -17.03 21.83 -1.32
N GLN A 54 -16.18 21.87 -2.34
CA GLN A 54 -16.60 22.01 -3.73
C GLN A 54 -16.80 20.69 -4.47
N VAL A 55 -16.55 19.53 -3.82
CA VAL A 55 -16.57 18.22 -4.48
C VAL A 55 -17.95 17.90 -5.10
N ASP A 56 -19.03 18.31 -4.46
CA ASP A 56 -20.39 18.03 -4.91
C ASP A 56 -20.74 18.66 -6.26
N ALA A 57 -20.12 19.78 -6.61
CA ALA A 57 -20.31 20.43 -7.92
C ALA A 57 -19.64 19.67 -9.08
N TRP A 58 -18.97 18.54 -8.81
CA TRP A 58 -18.22 17.74 -9.77
C TRP A 58 -18.79 16.34 -10.00
N VAL A 59 -19.93 15.99 -9.40
CA VAL A 59 -20.55 14.66 -9.51
C VAL A 59 -20.77 14.24 -10.97
N ASP A 60 -21.24 15.13 -11.82
CA ASP A 60 -21.49 14.85 -13.24
C ASP A 60 -20.26 15.07 -14.15
N LYS A 61 -19.15 15.52 -13.58
CA LYS A 61 -17.92 15.87 -14.32
C LYS A 61 -16.79 14.85 -14.14
N ILE A 62 -16.94 13.92 -13.20
CA ILE A 62 -15.94 12.90 -12.85
C ILE A 62 -16.60 11.53 -12.94
N ASP A 63 -15.99 10.63 -13.69
CA ASP A 63 -16.45 9.25 -13.84
C ASP A 63 -15.95 8.38 -12.68
N VAL A 64 -14.70 8.59 -12.24
CA VAL A 64 -14.07 7.85 -11.14
C VAL A 64 -13.26 8.78 -10.25
N MET A 65 -13.48 8.69 -8.95
CA MET A 65 -12.72 9.42 -7.94
C MET A 65 -11.66 8.51 -7.31
N ILE A 66 -10.39 8.85 -7.41
CA ILE A 66 -9.28 8.11 -6.79
C ILE A 66 -8.93 8.77 -5.46
N LEU A 67 -9.01 7.99 -4.37
CA LEU A 67 -8.86 8.46 -3.00
C LEU A 67 -7.46 8.18 -2.48
N CYS A 68 -6.69 9.25 -2.25
CA CYS A 68 -5.29 9.19 -1.85
C CYS A 68 -5.06 9.63 -0.39
N GLY A 69 -6.02 9.32 0.47
CA GLY A 69 -5.94 9.54 1.91
C GLY A 69 -5.15 8.47 2.66
N GLY A 70 -4.82 8.72 3.91
CA GLY A 70 -4.17 7.72 4.78
C GLY A 70 -5.14 6.65 5.25
N SER A 71 -4.72 5.38 5.21
CA SER A 71 -5.55 4.24 5.59
C SER A 71 -5.97 4.24 7.06
N ALA A 72 -5.12 4.78 7.95
CA ALA A 72 -5.41 4.76 9.38
C ALA A 72 -6.47 5.79 9.79
N THR A 73 -6.55 6.93 9.11
CA THR A 73 -7.32 8.10 9.59
C THR A 73 -8.30 8.66 8.57
N ASP A 74 -7.95 8.63 7.27
CA ASP A 74 -8.73 9.33 6.26
C ASP A 74 -9.73 8.41 5.54
N LEU A 75 -9.25 7.32 4.96
CA LEU A 75 -10.05 6.44 4.11
C LEU A 75 -11.26 5.81 4.81
N PRO A 76 -11.22 5.43 6.12
CA PRO A 76 -12.40 4.89 6.79
C PRO A 76 -13.64 5.80 6.77
N VAL A 77 -13.42 7.11 6.72
CA VAL A 77 -14.49 8.11 6.67
C VAL A 77 -14.69 8.64 5.24
N MET A 78 -13.60 8.85 4.52
CA MET A 78 -13.60 9.45 3.19
C MET A 78 -14.23 8.51 2.15
N THR A 79 -13.88 7.23 2.15
CA THR A 79 -14.33 6.31 1.09
C THR A 79 -15.85 6.13 1.08
N PRO A 80 -16.53 5.83 2.20
CA PRO A 80 -17.99 5.76 2.21
C PRO A 80 -18.66 7.09 1.79
N ALA A 81 -18.12 8.23 2.26
CA ALA A 81 -18.68 9.54 1.91
C ALA A 81 -18.57 9.87 0.41
N MET A 82 -17.47 9.44 -0.23
CA MET A 82 -17.28 9.62 -1.67
C MET A 82 -18.05 8.57 -2.49
N ALA A 83 -18.15 7.33 -2.03
CA ALA A 83 -18.93 6.27 -2.67
C ALA A 83 -20.43 6.59 -2.73
N ALA A 84 -20.94 7.41 -1.81
CA ALA A 84 -22.30 7.94 -1.88
C ALA A 84 -22.56 8.88 -3.07
N LYS A 85 -21.52 9.32 -3.80
CA LYS A 85 -21.61 10.34 -4.85
C LYS A 85 -20.92 9.94 -6.16
N PHE A 86 -19.82 9.20 -6.07
CA PHE A 86 -18.94 8.84 -7.20
C PHE A 86 -18.65 7.35 -7.24
N ASN A 87 -18.28 6.85 -8.40
CA ASN A 87 -17.49 5.62 -8.43
C ASN A 87 -16.12 5.92 -7.84
N VAL A 88 -15.61 5.03 -6.98
CA VAL A 88 -14.39 5.29 -6.21
C VAL A 88 -13.37 4.15 -6.28
N VAL A 89 -12.09 4.53 -6.20
CA VAL A 89 -10.99 3.60 -5.96
C VAL A 89 -10.18 4.10 -4.77
N ASP A 90 -9.93 3.24 -3.78
CA ASP A 90 -9.07 3.57 -2.65
C ASP A 90 -7.91 2.59 -2.47
N SER A 91 -6.92 2.99 -1.67
CA SER A 91 -5.73 2.20 -1.33
C SER A 91 -5.71 1.78 0.13
N PHE A 92 -6.86 1.48 0.72
CA PHE A 92 -6.94 1.07 2.12
C PHE A 92 -6.14 -0.21 2.39
N ASP A 93 -5.12 -0.16 3.26
CA ASP A 93 -4.15 -1.24 3.48
C ASP A 93 -4.11 -1.79 4.92
N ASN A 94 -5.02 -1.38 5.79
CA ASN A 94 -5.14 -1.98 7.12
C ASN A 94 -5.89 -3.31 7.03
N HIS A 95 -5.14 -4.39 6.79
CA HIS A 95 -5.68 -5.73 6.52
C HIS A 95 -6.71 -6.20 7.55
N ALA A 96 -6.48 -5.96 8.83
CA ALA A 96 -7.41 -6.38 9.89
C ALA A 96 -8.75 -5.64 9.86
N ALA A 97 -8.77 -4.42 9.30
CA ALA A 97 -9.96 -3.58 9.23
C ALA A 97 -10.67 -3.64 7.86
N ILE A 98 -10.13 -4.34 6.86
CA ILE A 98 -10.72 -4.45 5.52
C ILE A 98 -12.17 -4.96 5.57
N PRO A 99 -12.56 -5.99 6.35
CA PRO A 99 -13.95 -6.45 6.38
C PRO A 99 -14.94 -5.37 6.82
N ASN A 100 -14.56 -4.59 7.83
CA ASN A 100 -15.41 -3.48 8.32
C ASN A 100 -15.45 -2.32 7.32
N HIS A 101 -14.30 -1.98 6.72
CA HIS A 101 -14.21 -0.97 5.68
C HIS A 101 -15.08 -1.34 4.47
N PHE A 102 -15.00 -2.60 4.02
CA PHE A 102 -15.84 -3.14 2.97
C PHE A 102 -17.33 -2.96 3.28
N ALA A 103 -17.79 -3.37 4.46
CA ALA A 103 -19.19 -3.29 4.84
C ALA A 103 -19.72 -1.83 4.78
N ASN A 104 -18.94 -0.88 5.28
CA ASN A 104 -19.32 0.53 5.27
C ASN A 104 -19.36 1.13 3.85
N VAL A 105 -18.40 0.77 3.01
CA VAL A 105 -18.33 1.28 1.62
C VAL A 105 -19.38 0.61 0.75
N ASP A 106 -19.60 -0.71 0.89
CA ASP A 106 -20.63 -1.45 0.14
C ASP A 106 -22.02 -0.88 0.41
N ALA A 107 -22.35 -0.59 1.68
CA ALA A 107 -23.62 0.04 2.03
C ALA A 107 -23.83 1.38 1.31
N ALA A 108 -22.83 2.27 1.34
CA ALA A 108 -22.92 3.58 0.69
C ALA A 108 -22.98 3.48 -0.84
N ALA A 109 -22.18 2.58 -1.43
CA ALA A 109 -22.15 2.37 -2.88
C ALA A 109 -23.49 1.78 -3.40
N ARG A 110 -24.06 0.79 -2.68
CA ARG A 110 -25.37 0.21 -3.03
C ARG A 110 -26.49 1.24 -2.96
N GLU A 111 -26.52 2.05 -1.92
CA GLU A 111 -27.56 3.08 -1.75
C GLU A 111 -27.50 4.12 -2.88
N SER A 112 -26.31 4.48 -3.33
CA SER A 112 -26.10 5.47 -4.40
C SER A 112 -26.09 4.89 -5.81
N GLY A 113 -26.08 3.56 -5.97
CA GLY A 113 -25.94 2.89 -7.27
C GLY A 113 -24.54 3.08 -7.89
N ARG A 114 -23.52 3.32 -7.07
CA ARG A 114 -22.13 3.52 -7.49
C ARG A 114 -21.29 2.26 -7.31
N ILE A 115 -20.13 2.22 -7.95
CA ILE A 115 -19.15 1.14 -7.85
C ILE A 115 -17.99 1.63 -7.00
N ALA A 116 -17.54 0.78 -6.07
CA ALA A 116 -16.40 1.08 -5.23
C ALA A 116 -15.36 -0.08 -5.29
N PHE A 117 -14.14 0.24 -5.66
CA PHE A 117 -13.00 -0.65 -5.50
C PHE A 117 -12.18 -0.19 -4.30
N ILE A 118 -12.11 -1.02 -3.29
CA ILE A 118 -11.35 -0.73 -2.07
C ILE A 118 -10.09 -1.58 -1.99
N SER A 119 -9.16 -1.13 -1.16
CA SER A 119 -7.92 -1.89 -0.86
C SER A 119 -7.11 -2.21 -2.11
N VAL A 120 -7.06 -1.25 -3.04
CA VAL A 120 -6.35 -1.37 -4.31
C VAL A 120 -4.92 -0.87 -4.15
N GLY A 121 -3.99 -1.77 -4.36
CA GLY A 121 -2.57 -1.52 -4.37
C GLY A 121 -1.84 -2.73 -4.92
N TRP A 122 -0.57 -2.89 -4.61
CA TRP A 122 0.11 -4.12 -5.01
C TRP A 122 -0.09 -5.25 -3.98
N ASP A 123 -0.24 -4.93 -2.67
CA ASP A 123 -0.67 -5.86 -1.63
C ASP A 123 -1.23 -5.09 -0.40
N PRO A 124 -2.55 -5.09 -0.22
CA PRO A 124 -3.59 -5.79 -0.99
C PRO A 124 -3.80 -5.22 -2.40
N GLY A 125 -4.48 -5.98 -3.26
CA GLY A 125 -4.80 -5.63 -4.64
C GLY A 125 -4.18 -6.60 -5.64
N LEU A 126 -3.10 -6.22 -6.32
CA LEU A 126 -2.46 -7.06 -7.35
C LEU A 126 -2.07 -8.44 -6.81
N PHE A 127 -1.39 -8.53 -5.69
CA PHE A 127 -1.04 -9.80 -5.07
C PHE A 127 -2.25 -10.60 -4.58
N SER A 128 -3.35 -9.94 -4.21
CA SER A 128 -4.60 -10.63 -3.87
C SER A 128 -5.18 -11.36 -5.07
N LEU A 129 -5.19 -10.72 -6.24
CA LEU A 129 -5.59 -11.34 -7.51
C LEU A 129 -4.64 -12.47 -7.92
N ASN A 130 -3.34 -12.27 -7.75
CA ASN A 130 -2.34 -13.31 -8.05
C ASN A 130 -2.52 -14.54 -7.17
N ARG A 131 -2.80 -14.38 -5.87
CA ARG A 131 -3.12 -15.49 -4.95
C ARG A 131 -4.40 -16.20 -5.38
N LEU A 132 -5.46 -15.46 -5.70
CA LEU A 132 -6.72 -16.03 -6.16
C LEU A 132 -6.53 -16.86 -7.43
N TYR A 133 -5.83 -16.31 -8.41
CA TYR A 133 -5.59 -16.99 -9.70
C TYR A 133 -4.71 -18.22 -9.52
N ALA A 134 -3.63 -18.12 -8.74
CA ALA A 134 -2.76 -19.26 -8.45
C ALA A 134 -3.49 -20.38 -7.68
N ALA A 135 -4.37 -20.03 -6.73
CA ALA A 135 -5.19 -20.98 -5.99
C ALA A 135 -6.21 -21.70 -6.91
N ALA A 136 -6.77 -20.99 -7.89
CA ALA A 136 -7.68 -21.60 -8.87
C ALA A 136 -6.97 -22.58 -9.79
N ILE A 137 -5.71 -22.30 -10.18
CA ILE A 137 -4.88 -23.17 -11.03
C ILE A 137 -4.37 -24.40 -10.25
N LEU A 138 -3.91 -24.17 -9.02
CA LEU A 138 -3.29 -25.19 -8.15
C LEU A 138 -4.05 -25.29 -6.83
N PRO A 139 -5.27 -25.92 -6.82
CA PRO A 139 -6.12 -25.96 -5.62
C PRO A 139 -5.48 -26.74 -4.46
N ALA A 140 -4.74 -27.80 -4.74
CA ALA A 140 -3.99 -28.57 -3.75
C ALA A 140 -2.65 -27.89 -3.45
N GLY A 141 -2.68 -26.77 -2.70
CA GLY A 141 -1.48 -26.00 -2.40
C GLY A 141 -1.70 -24.97 -1.29
N GLN A 142 -0.61 -24.29 -0.92
CA GLN A 142 -0.56 -23.25 0.11
C GLN A 142 0.04 -21.98 -0.44
N ASP A 143 -0.48 -20.81 -0.01
CA ASP A 143 0.03 -19.51 -0.42
C ASP A 143 1.02 -18.96 0.60
N TYR A 144 2.09 -18.40 0.08
CA TYR A 144 3.10 -17.71 0.86
C TYR A 144 3.29 -16.29 0.32
N THR A 145 3.38 -15.32 1.21
CA THR A 145 3.73 -13.95 0.84
C THR A 145 4.99 -13.54 1.59
N PHE A 146 5.98 -13.10 0.83
CA PHE A 146 7.23 -12.52 1.34
C PHE A 146 7.34 -11.08 0.85
N TRP A 147 7.30 -10.12 1.78
CA TRP A 147 7.48 -8.70 1.47
C TRP A 147 8.94 -8.29 1.60
N GLY A 148 9.39 -7.44 0.70
CA GLY A 148 10.72 -6.83 0.75
C GLY A 148 11.66 -7.37 -0.37
N LYS A 149 12.90 -6.95 -0.36
CA LYS A 149 13.47 -5.94 0.54
C LYS A 149 12.84 -4.57 0.25
N GLY A 150 12.29 -3.87 1.26
CA GLY A 150 11.64 -2.60 0.98
C GLY A 150 11.24 -1.78 2.19
N VAL A 151 11.05 -0.48 1.95
CA VAL A 151 10.70 0.52 2.96
C VAL A 151 9.20 0.49 3.26
N SER A 152 8.82 0.15 4.48
CA SER A 152 7.45 0.29 4.95
C SER A 152 7.23 1.71 5.50
N GLN A 153 6.38 2.48 4.82
CA GLN A 153 6.07 3.86 5.23
C GLN A 153 5.28 3.89 6.54
N GLY A 154 4.29 3.02 6.71
CA GLY A 154 3.49 2.95 7.92
C GLY A 154 4.30 2.57 9.17
N HIS A 155 5.20 1.59 9.07
CA HIS A 155 6.11 1.23 10.16
C HIS A 155 7.11 2.34 10.47
N SER A 156 7.66 2.99 9.43
CA SER A 156 8.56 4.13 9.60
C SER A 156 7.86 5.30 10.31
N ASP A 157 6.58 5.54 9.98
CA ASP A 157 5.77 6.57 10.61
C ASP A 157 5.47 6.26 12.09
N ALA A 158 5.18 5.01 12.41
CA ALA A 158 4.98 4.58 13.79
C ALA A 158 6.23 4.83 14.65
N VAL A 159 7.43 4.54 14.12
CA VAL A 159 8.69 4.81 14.82
C VAL A 159 8.93 6.32 14.99
N ARG A 160 8.63 7.14 13.98
CA ARG A 160 8.77 8.62 14.07
C ARG A 160 7.93 9.25 15.16
N ARG A 161 6.88 8.58 15.63
CA ARG A 161 6.04 9.06 16.75
C ARG A 161 6.61 8.77 18.12
N ILE A 162 7.70 8.01 18.23
CA ILE A 162 8.38 7.73 19.49
C ILE A 162 9.12 9.01 19.93
N PRO A 163 8.94 9.48 21.20
CA PRO A 163 9.69 10.62 21.71
C PRO A 163 11.20 10.47 21.52
N GLY A 164 11.86 11.53 21.06
CA GLY A 164 13.30 11.53 20.79
C GLY A 164 13.69 11.01 19.40
N VAL A 165 12.76 10.58 18.57
CA VAL A 165 13.02 10.20 17.16
C VAL A 165 12.75 11.39 16.24
N ILE A 166 13.73 11.70 15.37
CA ILE A 166 13.62 12.75 14.33
C ILE A 166 13.12 12.16 13.02
N ASP A 167 13.73 11.04 12.56
CA ASP A 167 13.32 10.33 11.35
C ASP A 167 13.62 8.83 11.47
N CYS A 168 12.92 8.05 10.64
CA CYS A 168 13.12 6.61 10.56
C CYS A 168 12.84 6.09 9.15
N ARG A 169 13.61 5.08 8.75
CA ARG A 169 13.29 4.20 7.62
C ARG A 169 13.31 2.77 8.10
N GLN A 170 12.16 2.13 8.05
CA GLN A 170 12.03 0.71 8.38
C GLN A 170 12.01 -0.11 7.09
N TYR A 171 12.90 -1.09 7.03
CA TYR A 171 12.97 -2.06 5.94
C TYR A 171 12.39 -3.41 6.39
N THR A 172 11.46 -3.94 5.59
CA THR A 172 11.04 -5.33 5.68
C THR A 172 11.97 -6.16 4.82
N ILE A 173 12.52 -7.23 5.40
CA ILE A 173 13.50 -8.09 4.74
C ILE A 173 13.01 -9.52 4.81
N PRO A 174 12.79 -10.22 3.69
CA PRO A 174 12.42 -11.63 3.71
C PRO A 174 13.58 -12.48 4.24
N VAL A 175 13.24 -13.58 4.89
CA VAL A 175 14.21 -14.60 5.33
C VAL A 175 14.45 -15.53 4.15
N GLU A 176 15.60 -15.41 3.49
CA GLU A 176 15.92 -16.14 2.26
C GLU A 176 15.79 -17.66 2.44
N ALA A 177 16.26 -18.22 3.56
CA ALA A 177 16.14 -19.64 3.82
C ALA A 177 14.68 -20.14 3.86
N ALA A 178 13.75 -19.33 4.37
CA ALA A 178 12.33 -19.66 4.36
C ALA A 178 11.74 -19.57 2.93
N LEU A 179 12.16 -18.56 2.18
CA LEU A 179 11.76 -18.35 0.80
C LEU A 179 12.23 -19.50 -0.10
N ASP A 180 13.47 -19.95 0.07
CA ASP A 180 14.03 -21.09 -0.68
C ASP A 180 13.31 -22.41 -0.35
N ARG A 181 12.96 -22.65 0.91
CA ARG A 181 12.17 -23.83 1.30
C ARG A 181 10.82 -23.88 0.56
N VAL A 182 10.14 -22.73 0.49
CA VAL A 182 8.86 -22.64 -0.23
C VAL A 182 9.05 -22.86 -1.73
N ARG A 183 10.08 -22.26 -2.34
CA ARG A 183 10.43 -22.44 -3.77
C ARG A 183 10.75 -23.90 -4.11
N ASN A 184 11.35 -24.61 -3.15
CA ASN A 184 11.65 -26.03 -3.29
C ASN A 184 10.43 -26.94 -3.05
N GLY A 185 9.25 -26.39 -2.79
CA GLY A 185 8.01 -27.14 -2.62
C GLY A 185 7.91 -27.90 -1.29
N GLU A 186 8.54 -27.37 -0.22
CA GLU A 186 8.48 -27.99 1.12
C GLU A 186 7.16 -27.73 1.87
N ASN A 187 6.43 -26.67 1.52
CA ASN A 187 5.19 -26.23 2.16
C ASN A 187 5.27 -26.08 3.71
N PRO A 188 6.26 -25.35 4.25
CA PRO A 188 6.43 -25.20 5.69
C PRO A 188 5.35 -24.31 6.31
N ASP A 189 4.94 -24.63 7.55
CA ASP A 189 4.25 -23.64 8.38
C ASP A 189 5.26 -22.61 8.87
N LEU A 190 5.02 -21.33 8.58
CA LEU A 190 5.94 -20.25 8.88
C LEU A 190 5.24 -19.14 9.67
N THR A 191 5.79 -18.84 10.82
CA THR A 191 5.42 -17.66 11.62
C THR A 191 5.85 -16.36 10.93
N ALA A 192 5.35 -15.23 11.39
CA ALA A 192 5.76 -13.91 10.89
C ALA A 192 7.27 -13.69 11.01
N ARG A 193 7.86 -14.13 12.13
CA ARG A 193 9.30 -14.04 12.44
C ARG A 193 10.15 -14.89 11.51
N GLU A 194 9.69 -16.08 11.16
CA GLU A 194 10.39 -16.97 10.23
C GLU A 194 10.34 -16.46 8.78
N LYS A 195 9.31 -15.69 8.43
CA LYS A 195 9.18 -15.12 7.08
C LYS A 195 9.94 -13.81 6.88
N HIS A 196 9.98 -12.93 7.91
CA HIS A 196 10.48 -11.57 7.76
C HIS A 196 11.29 -11.12 8.97
N LYS A 197 12.33 -10.32 8.69
CA LYS A 197 13.05 -9.48 9.65
C LYS A 197 12.68 -8.02 9.46
N ARG A 198 12.87 -7.22 10.50
CA ARG A 198 12.72 -5.77 10.48
C ARG A 198 14.06 -5.11 10.70
N TYR A 199 14.37 -4.10 9.90
CA TYR A 199 15.58 -3.29 10.06
C TYR A 199 15.18 -1.82 10.09
N CYS A 200 15.50 -1.12 11.18
CA CYS A 200 15.15 0.28 11.38
C CYS A 200 16.42 1.13 11.40
N TYR A 201 16.55 2.03 10.43
CA TYR A 201 17.52 3.13 10.51
C TYR A 201 16.82 4.31 11.18
N VAL A 202 17.37 4.80 12.28
CA VAL A 202 16.74 5.79 13.16
C VAL A 202 17.67 6.98 13.35
N VAL A 203 17.13 8.18 13.13
CA VAL A 203 17.77 9.43 13.52
C VAL A 203 17.16 9.89 14.83
N ALA A 204 17.96 9.87 15.90
CA ALA A 204 17.55 10.32 17.22
C ALA A 204 17.96 11.77 17.47
N GLN A 205 17.21 12.45 18.35
CA GLN A 205 17.59 13.78 18.87
C GLN A 205 18.91 13.68 19.65
N GLU A 206 19.66 14.77 19.67
CA GLU A 206 20.85 14.86 20.51
C GLU A 206 20.48 14.68 21.99
N GLY A 207 21.22 13.84 22.69
CA GLY A 207 20.96 13.50 24.10
C GLY A 207 19.78 12.55 24.34
N ALA A 208 19.08 12.07 23.30
CA ALA A 208 17.99 11.10 23.48
C ALA A 208 18.48 9.74 23.99
N ASP A 209 17.68 9.11 24.84
CA ASP A 209 17.96 7.76 25.33
C ASP A 209 17.72 6.73 24.21
N LYS A 210 18.81 6.39 23.50
CA LYS A 210 18.79 5.43 22.39
C LYS A 210 18.34 4.03 22.84
N ALA A 211 18.66 3.61 24.06
CA ALA A 211 18.27 2.30 24.58
C ALA A 211 16.76 2.24 24.83
N ALA A 212 16.18 3.30 25.38
CA ALA A 212 14.73 3.40 25.54
C ALA A 212 14.00 3.43 24.18
N ILE A 213 14.52 4.16 23.18
CA ILE A 213 13.96 4.20 21.82
C ILE A 213 14.01 2.79 21.18
N GLU A 214 15.17 2.12 21.23
CA GLU A 214 15.32 0.76 20.69
C GLU A 214 14.34 -0.22 21.34
N LYS A 215 14.21 -0.17 22.66
CA LYS A 215 13.26 -0.99 23.41
C LYS A 215 11.82 -0.71 22.97
N ALA A 216 11.43 0.56 22.90
CA ALA A 216 10.08 0.98 22.47
C ALA A 216 9.74 0.50 21.05
N ILE A 217 10.73 0.50 20.13
CA ILE A 217 10.56 -0.05 18.79
C ILE A 217 10.33 -1.56 18.86
N LYS A 218 11.23 -2.31 19.48
CA LYS A 218 11.21 -3.78 19.50
C LYS A 218 9.96 -4.35 20.19
N GLU A 219 9.44 -3.66 21.21
CA GLU A 219 8.26 -4.07 21.98
C GLU A 219 6.93 -3.52 21.40
N MET A 220 6.96 -2.72 20.32
CA MET A 220 5.75 -2.12 19.75
C MET A 220 4.79 -3.19 19.23
N PRO A 221 3.58 -3.29 19.81
CA PRO A 221 2.60 -4.31 19.41
C PRO A 221 2.17 -4.14 17.94
N ASN A 222 1.87 -5.23 17.28
CA ASN A 222 1.40 -5.33 15.89
C ASN A 222 2.39 -4.86 14.81
N TYR A 223 3.45 -4.14 15.16
CA TYR A 223 4.43 -3.62 14.22
C TYR A 223 5.77 -4.38 14.27
N PHE A 224 6.35 -4.52 15.48
CA PHE A 224 7.70 -5.04 15.66
C PHE A 224 7.80 -6.23 16.61
N ALA A 225 6.99 -6.29 17.65
CA ALA A 225 7.05 -7.36 18.65
C ALA A 225 6.97 -8.79 18.07
N PRO A 226 6.24 -9.07 16.98
CA PRO A 226 6.22 -10.39 16.35
C PRO A 226 7.45 -10.73 15.50
N TYR A 227 8.43 -9.83 15.39
CA TYR A 227 9.56 -9.95 14.44
C TYR A 227 10.92 -9.86 15.12
N ASP A 228 11.96 -10.38 14.47
CA ASP A 228 13.34 -10.07 14.79
C ASP A 228 13.66 -8.68 14.21
N THR A 229 13.88 -7.72 15.12
CA THR A 229 14.07 -6.32 14.77
C THR A 229 15.48 -5.85 15.12
N THR A 230 16.18 -5.33 14.13
CA THR A 230 17.45 -4.60 14.30
C THR A 230 17.19 -3.11 14.24
N VAL A 231 17.78 -2.35 15.17
CA VAL A 231 17.72 -0.88 15.20
C VAL A 231 19.13 -0.34 15.08
N GLU A 232 19.34 0.53 14.10
CA GLU A 232 20.61 1.21 13.87
C GLU A 232 20.40 2.72 13.91
N PHE A 233 21.17 3.41 14.76
CA PHE A 233 21.13 4.86 14.87
C PHE A 233 22.15 5.48 13.91
N ILE A 234 21.63 6.30 12.98
CA ILE A 234 22.42 6.96 11.94
C ILE A 234 22.26 8.48 11.99
N SER A 235 23.11 9.19 11.26
CA SER A 235 22.99 10.64 11.09
C SER A 235 21.88 11.02 10.10
N MET A 236 21.41 12.27 10.16
CA MET A 236 20.45 12.80 9.17
C MET A 236 21.06 12.85 7.76
N ASP A 237 22.36 13.11 7.65
CA ASP A 237 23.04 13.15 6.34
C ASP A 237 23.11 11.76 5.71
N GLU A 238 23.37 10.74 6.51
CA GLU A 238 23.33 9.36 6.05
C GLU A 238 21.91 8.93 5.66
N MET A 239 20.90 9.30 6.46
CA MET A 239 19.48 9.06 6.13
C MET A 239 19.14 9.65 4.77
N LYS A 240 19.50 10.91 4.52
CA LYS A 240 19.26 11.58 3.25
C LYS A 240 20.01 10.96 2.08
N LYS A 241 21.27 10.59 2.30
CA LYS A 241 22.16 10.05 1.26
C LYS A 241 21.75 8.63 0.85
N ASN A 242 21.48 7.75 1.82
CA ASN A 242 21.37 6.31 1.58
C ASN A 242 19.94 5.77 1.69
N HIS A 243 19.00 6.52 2.31
CA HIS A 243 17.65 6.05 2.64
C HIS A 243 16.53 6.99 2.21
N SER A 244 16.78 7.88 1.23
CA SER A 244 15.77 8.82 0.69
C SER A 244 14.74 8.17 -0.23
N GLY A 245 15.08 7.06 -0.86
CA GLY A 245 14.19 6.31 -1.75
C GLY A 245 13.11 5.54 -1.00
N LEU A 246 12.10 5.09 -1.75
CA LEU A 246 11.00 4.26 -1.25
C LEU A 246 10.91 2.94 -2.04
N PRO A 247 12.01 2.18 -2.19
CA PRO A 247 11.98 0.89 -2.86
C PRO A 247 11.15 -0.10 -2.05
N HIS A 248 10.48 -1.01 -2.74
CA HIS A 248 9.75 -2.11 -2.11
C HIS A 248 9.64 -3.29 -3.08
N GLY A 249 8.79 -4.25 -2.74
CA GLY A 249 8.49 -5.40 -3.55
C GLY A 249 8.20 -6.62 -2.71
N GLY A 250 8.22 -7.77 -3.33
CA GLY A 250 7.98 -9.05 -2.68
C GLY A 250 7.67 -10.15 -3.66
N SER A 251 7.32 -11.30 -3.11
CA SER A 251 6.85 -12.46 -3.87
C SER A 251 5.58 -13.04 -3.25
N VAL A 252 4.64 -13.42 -4.10
CA VAL A 252 3.57 -14.36 -3.77
C VAL A 252 3.91 -15.69 -4.40
N ILE A 253 3.96 -16.74 -3.60
CA ILE A 253 4.30 -18.07 -4.02
C ILE A 253 3.17 -19.02 -3.66
N ARG A 254 2.60 -19.69 -4.65
CA ARG A 254 1.72 -20.84 -4.48
C ARG A 254 2.55 -22.10 -4.64
N SER A 255 2.65 -22.92 -3.60
CA SER A 255 3.33 -24.20 -3.64
C SER A 255 2.34 -25.32 -3.36
N GLY A 256 2.35 -26.35 -4.15
CA GLY A 256 1.40 -27.45 -4.05
C GLY A 256 1.77 -28.65 -4.90
N THR A 257 0.78 -29.53 -5.13
CA THR A 257 1.00 -30.77 -5.87
C THR A 257 -0.07 -30.99 -6.93
N THR A 258 0.29 -31.78 -7.94
CA THR A 258 -0.62 -32.36 -8.96
C THR A 258 -0.35 -33.85 -9.12
N GLY A 259 -1.20 -34.54 -9.87
CA GLY A 259 -1.19 -35.99 -10.02
C GLY A 259 -2.20 -36.67 -9.10
N TRP A 260 -2.48 -37.96 -9.36
CA TRP A 260 -3.52 -38.70 -8.64
C TRP A 260 -3.21 -38.92 -7.15
N SER A 261 -1.95 -38.98 -6.78
CA SER A 261 -1.46 -39.12 -5.39
C SER A 261 -0.66 -37.90 -4.91
N GLY A 262 -0.67 -36.77 -5.65
CA GLY A 262 0.10 -35.59 -5.33
C GLY A 262 1.61 -35.74 -5.58
N GLU A 263 1.99 -36.59 -6.49
CA GLU A 263 3.37 -37.00 -6.76
C GLU A 263 4.21 -35.92 -7.46
N ASN A 264 3.57 -34.93 -8.11
CA ASN A 264 4.26 -33.85 -8.82
C ASN A 264 4.22 -32.57 -8.00
N LYS A 265 5.37 -32.07 -7.56
CA LYS A 265 5.49 -30.76 -6.90
C LYS A 265 5.40 -29.65 -7.93
N GLN A 266 4.61 -28.62 -7.62
CA GLN A 266 4.39 -27.45 -8.48
C GLN A 266 4.54 -26.16 -7.67
N THR A 267 5.16 -25.15 -8.27
CA THR A 267 5.31 -23.82 -7.66
C THR A 267 4.98 -22.74 -8.69
N ILE A 268 4.12 -21.79 -8.30
CA ILE A 268 3.84 -20.57 -9.06
C ILE A 268 4.37 -19.40 -8.25
N GLU A 269 5.25 -18.58 -8.82
CA GLU A 269 5.77 -17.39 -8.15
C GLU A 269 5.46 -16.13 -8.95
N TYR A 270 4.86 -15.14 -8.30
CA TYR A 270 4.73 -13.78 -8.79
C TYR A 270 5.67 -12.87 -7.98
N LYS A 271 6.66 -12.29 -8.65
CA LYS A 271 7.65 -11.42 -8.04
C LYS A 271 7.49 -9.98 -8.49
N LEU A 272 7.59 -9.07 -7.54
CA LEU A 272 7.50 -7.63 -7.78
C LEU A 272 8.75 -6.93 -7.23
N THR A 273 9.34 -6.05 -8.04
CA THR A 273 10.47 -5.19 -7.66
C THR A 273 10.11 -3.75 -7.99
N LEU A 274 10.13 -2.88 -7.00
CA LEU A 274 9.67 -1.49 -7.10
C LEU A 274 10.79 -0.53 -6.68
N ASP A 275 11.14 0.41 -7.55
CA ASP A 275 11.99 1.54 -7.20
C ASP A 275 11.20 2.60 -6.39
N SER A 276 9.89 2.69 -6.64
CA SER A 276 8.99 3.60 -5.94
C SER A 276 7.65 2.93 -5.64
N ASN A 277 7.47 2.55 -4.38
CA ASN A 277 6.20 2.00 -3.89
C ASN A 277 4.98 2.90 -4.22
N PRO A 278 4.97 4.21 -3.89
CA PRO A 278 3.78 5.02 -4.14
C PRO A 278 3.45 5.19 -5.63
N GLN A 279 4.45 5.25 -6.50
CA GLN A 279 4.21 5.37 -7.94
C GLN A 279 3.62 4.09 -8.54
N PHE A 280 4.13 2.93 -8.15
CA PHE A 280 3.58 1.67 -8.63
C PHE A 280 2.17 1.41 -8.10
N THR A 281 1.92 1.65 -6.81
CA THR A 281 0.57 1.58 -6.22
C THR A 281 -0.41 2.47 -6.99
N SER A 282 0.02 3.66 -7.36
CA SER A 282 -0.79 4.58 -8.18
C SER A 282 -1.16 4.01 -9.55
N SER A 283 -0.23 3.32 -10.20
CA SER A 283 -0.51 2.65 -11.49
C SER A 283 -1.55 1.55 -11.34
N VAL A 284 -1.55 0.82 -10.22
CA VAL A 284 -2.60 -0.18 -9.93
C VAL A 284 -3.96 0.48 -9.70
N LEU A 285 -4.02 1.59 -8.95
CA LEU A 285 -5.25 2.37 -8.75
C LEU A 285 -5.83 2.85 -10.09
N VAL A 286 -4.99 3.40 -10.96
CA VAL A 286 -5.40 3.88 -12.29
C VAL A 286 -5.85 2.73 -13.19
N ALA A 287 -5.18 1.58 -13.16
CA ALA A 287 -5.61 0.39 -13.89
C ALA A 287 -7.00 -0.09 -13.43
N CYS A 288 -7.26 -0.10 -12.13
CA CYS A 288 -8.58 -0.47 -11.57
C CYS A 288 -9.65 0.58 -11.88
N ALA A 289 -9.30 1.85 -11.99
CA ALA A 289 -10.25 2.90 -12.38
C ALA A 289 -10.90 2.63 -13.75
N ARG A 290 -10.21 1.97 -14.69
CA ARG A 290 -10.79 1.57 -15.99
C ARG A 290 -11.96 0.61 -15.87
N ALA A 291 -12.00 -0.21 -14.85
CA ALA A 291 -13.05 -1.22 -14.68
C ALA A 291 -14.38 -0.64 -14.16
N HIS A 292 -14.47 0.67 -13.94
CA HIS A 292 -15.69 1.35 -13.54
C HIS A 292 -16.53 1.85 -14.73
N VAL A 293 -15.99 1.76 -15.95
CA VAL A 293 -16.57 2.38 -17.16
C VAL A 293 -16.74 1.37 -18.27
#